data_cb6fe453ae81530ec15b2e58d9d131c4
#
_entry.id   cb6fe453ae81530ec15b2e58d9d131c4
#
_cell.length_a   1.000
_cell.length_b   1.000
_cell.length_c   1.000
_cell.angle_alpha   90.00
_cell.angle_beta   90.00
_cell.angle_gamma   90.00
#
_symmetry.space_group_name_H-M   'P 1'
#
loop_
_entity.id
_entity.type
_entity.pdbx_description
1 polymer ?
#
loop_
_entity_poly.entity_id
_entity_poly.type
_entity_poly.pdbx_seq_one_letter_code
_entity_poly.pdbx_strand_id
1 'polypeptide(L)'
;MLKLLLKKQLFEIFRSYFYDAKKNKARSRLATALYIGLFVLLMAGILGGIFTLLAVKLCGPLAAAGLDWLYFALTGGIAVLLGVFGSIFNTYAGLYLPKDNDLLLSMPVPVSSLVAARLSGVYLMGLMYSAVVILPAVVVYWATVGVTASAVLGGLVLTLLISLAVLVLSCALGWVAAKISQKLRNKSLVVVLASLVFIGLYYFVYFKAQSVLQDLLANAGTYGAQIRSRAYPLYLFGSVGTGSGAAMLAVTAAVAALCGLMWVLLSRSFLHIATSTGKTARRTYRETALRRRSVDGALLHRELAHFAANPAYMLNCGLGTFLMPICAAAVLWKGGSLFAMLDALFADTEGSVPVMLCVLLCGLASMNLMTAPSVSLEGKSLWLMQSLPVEPWQALRAKLRMQVLLTVPPLLLCAVCAAIVKAHGGEIKAESRPGEGTTIRFW
;
A
#
# COMPACT_ATOMS: atom_id res chain seq x y z
N MET A 1 5.19 5.17 -34.34
CA MET A 1 4.36 5.70 -33.28
C MET A 1 4.50 4.92 -31.97
N LEU A 2 4.17 3.62 -31.89
CA LEU A 2 4.25 2.82 -30.67
C LEU A 2 5.65 2.86 -30.00
N LYS A 3 6.74 2.69 -30.78
CA LYS A 3 8.12 2.76 -30.28
C LYS A 3 8.45 4.09 -29.58
N LEU A 4 7.93 5.20 -30.09
CA LEU A 4 8.09 6.53 -29.51
C LEU A 4 7.32 6.67 -28.18
N LEU A 5 6.09 6.16 -28.13
CA LEU A 5 5.27 6.16 -26.90
C LEU A 5 5.88 5.27 -25.82
N LEU A 6 6.38 4.08 -26.17
CA LEU A 6 7.11 3.21 -25.26
C LEU A 6 8.35 3.89 -24.67
N LYS A 7 9.16 4.53 -25.55
CA LYS A 7 10.34 5.28 -25.09
C LYS A 7 9.96 6.42 -24.14
N LYS A 8 8.90 7.19 -24.49
CA LYS A 8 8.35 8.23 -23.59
C LYS A 8 7.95 7.65 -22.25
N GLN A 9 7.19 6.56 -22.22
CA GLN A 9 6.72 5.92 -21.00
C GLN A 9 7.87 5.45 -20.10
N LEU A 10 8.89 4.83 -20.69
CA LEU A 10 10.10 4.42 -19.97
C LEU A 10 10.83 5.63 -19.36
N PHE A 11 11.00 6.71 -20.12
CA PHE A 11 11.61 7.93 -19.61
C PHE A 11 10.80 8.58 -18.49
N GLU A 12 9.48 8.51 -18.53
CA GLU A 12 8.62 9.04 -17.46
C GLU A 12 8.77 8.25 -16.16
N ILE A 13 8.76 6.91 -16.25
CA ILE A 13 8.92 6.03 -15.09
C ILE A 13 10.28 6.26 -14.41
N PHE A 14 11.34 6.34 -15.20
CA PHE A 14 12.70 6.48 -14.69
C PHE A 14 13.21 7.92 -14.65
N ARG A 15 12.32 8.93 -14.84
CA ARG A 15 12.71 10.34 -14.91
C ARG A 15 13.52 10.80 -13.70
N SER A 16 13.19 10.35 -12.50
CA SER A 16 13.89 10.70 -11.27
C SER A 16 15.36 10.28 -11.25
N TYR A 17 15.73 9.26 -12.02
CA TYR A 17 17.11 8.78 -12.13
C TYR A 17 17.94 9.63 -13.12
N PHE A 18 17.32 10.10 -14.21
CA PHE A 18 17.99 10.82 -15.28
C PHE A 18 17.96 12.34 -15.12
N TYR A 19 17.02 12.86 -14.34
CA TYR A 19 16.75 14.29 -14.27
C TYR A 19 16.67 14.80 -12.84
N ASP A 20 17.42 15.89 -12.54
CA ASP A 20 17.35 16.57 -11.28
C ASP A 20 16.36 17.73 -11.37
N ALA A 21 15.18 17.55 -10.77
CA ALA A 21 14.11 18.54 -10.78
C ALA A 21 14.47 19.85 -10.04
N LYS A 22 15.37 19.79 -9.03
CA LYS A 22 15.80 20.97 -8.27
C LYS A 22 16.74 21.86 -9.07
N LYS A 23 17.66 21.23 -9.82
CA LYS A 23 18.64 21.93 -10.64
C LYS A 23 18.18 22.17 -12.07
N ASN A 24 17.01 21.66 -12.45
CA ASN A 24 16.44 21.71 -13.80
C ASN A 24 17.44 21.23 -14.88
N LYS A 25 18.24 20.22 -14.58
CA LYS A 25 19.30 19.68 -15.46
C LYS A 25 19.28 18.17 -15.50
N ALA A 26 19.70 17.61 -16.63
CA ALA A 26 19.97 16.17 -16.75
C ALA A 26 21.17 15.81 -15.85
N ARG A 27 21.08 14.68 -15.17
CA ARG A 27 22.19 14.16 -14.34
C ARG A 27 23.32 13.66 -15.22
N SER A 28 24.54 13.68 -14.69
CA SER A 28 25.69 13.06 -15.38
C SER A 28 25.49 11.55 -15.50
N ARG A 29 26.12 10.92 -16.50
CA ARG A 29 26.03 9.46 -16.71
C ARG A 29 26.47 8.67 -15.47
N LEU A 30 27.52 9.13 -14.79
CA LEU A 30 28.03 8.49 -13.57
C LEU A 30 27.03 8.61 -12.41
N ALA A 31 26.44 9.79 -12.19
CA ALA A 31 25.42 9.98 -11.17
C ALA A 31 24.18 9.10 -11.44
N THR A 32 23.73 9.02 -12.69
CA THR A 32 22.64 8.15 -13.09
C THR A 32 22.93 6.68 -12.82
N ALA A 33 24.13 6.22 -13.18
CA ALA A 33 24.56 4.82 -12.94
C ALA A 33 24.62 4.52 -11.41
N LEU A 34 25.13 5.45 -10.60
CA LEU A 34 25.15 5.31 -9.15
C LEU A 34 23.74 5.23 -8.54
N TYR A 35 22.80 6.08 -8.98
CA TYR A 35 21.41 6.02 -8.49
C TYR A 35 20.72 4.73 -8.87
N ILE A 36 20.90 4.25 -10.12
CA ILE A 36 20.35 2.97 -10.56
C ILE A 36 21.01 1.81 -9.81
N GLY A 37 22.33 1.84 -9.66
CA GLY A 37 23.08 0.82 -8.91
C GLY A 37 22.63 0.74 -7.45
N LEU A 38 22.48 1.89 -6.78
CA LEU A 38 21.97 1.96 -5.41
C LEU A 38 20.54 1.41 -5.30
N PHE A 39 19.67 1.74 -6.26
CA PHE A 39 18.31 1.22 -6.27
C PHE A 39 18.27 -0.30 -6.44
N VAL A 40 19.06 -0.83 -7.38
CA VAL A 40 19.17 -2.29 -7.60
C VAL A 40 19.74 -2.98 -6.35
N LEU A 41 20.77 -2.40 -5.74
CA LEU A 41 21.37 -2.93 -4.51
C LEU A 41 20.39 -2.97 -3.35
N LEU A 42 19.59 -1.91 -3.15
CA LEU A 42 18.56 -1.87 -2.12
C LEU A 42 17.43 -2.88 -2.39
N MET A 43 16.96 -2.95 -3.64
CA MET A 43 15.87 -3.86 -4.02
C MET A 43 16.33 -5.33 -3.97
N ALA A 44 17.44 -5.66 -4.61
CA ALA A 44 17.94 -7.03 -4.66
C ALA A 44 18.61 -7.44 -3.35
N GLY A 45 19.39 -6.55 -2.69
CA GLY A 45 20.11 -6.84 -1.48
C GLY A 45 19.21 -6.94 -0.26
N ILE A 46 18.39 -5.93 0.02
CA ILE A 46 17.56 -5.90 1.24
C ILE A 46 16.29 -6.72 1.03
N LEU A 47 15.44 -6.33 0.06
CA LEU A 47 14.17 -7.04 -0.15
C LEU A 47 14.39 -8.44 -0.71
N GLY A 48 15.24 -8.60 -1.72
CA GLY A 48 15.60 -9.92 -2.25
C GLY A 48 16.21 -10.82 -1.18
N GLY A 49 17.05 -10.28 -0.28
CA GLY A 49 17.64 -11.00 0.84
C GLY A 49 16.59 -11.55 1.82
N ILE A 50 15.59 -10.74 2.18
CA ILE A 50 14.46 -11.17 3.04
C ILE A 50 13.71 -12.34 2.39
N PHE A 51 13.37 -12.23 1.09
CA PHE A 51 12.67 -13.29 0.38
C PHE A 51 13.55 -14.53 0.11
N THR A 52 14.86 -14.36 -0.02
CA THR A 52 15.82 -15.48 -0.08
C THR A 52 15.80 -16.25 1.22
N LEU A 53 15.85 -15.59 2.38
CA LEU A 53 15.76 -16.25 3.69
C LEU A 53 14.44 -17.00 3.87
N LEU A 54 13.32 -16.40 3.44
CA LEU A 54 12.02 -17.07 3.44
C LEU A 54 12.02 -18.28 2.52
N ALA A 55 12.54 -18.14 1.31
CA ALA A 55 12.63 -19.22 0.34
C ALA A 55 13.47 -20.41 0.86
N VAL A 56 14.62 -20.15 1.48
CA VAL A 56 15.48 -21.20 2.08
C VAL A 56 14.73 -21.94 3.20
N LYS A 57 14.05 -21.22 4.08
CA LYS A 57 13.27 -21.83 5.17
C LYS A 57 12.11 -22.69 4.69
N LEU A 58 11.51 -22.37 3.53
CA LEU A 58 10.39 -23.10 2.96
C LEU A 58 10.83 -24.26 2.06
N CYS A 59 11.87 -24.07 1.25
CA CYS A 59 12.25 -25.00 0.19
C CYS A 59 12.66 -26.37 0.76
N GLY A 60 13.55 -26.40 1.73
CA GLY A 60 14.08 -27.66 2.31
C GLY A 60 12.98 -28.58 2.85
N PRO A 61 12.16 -28.14 3.81
CA PRO A 61 11.08 -28.96 4.38
C PRO A 61 10.03 -29.41 3.37
N LEU A 62 9.63 -28.53 2.43
CA LEU A 62 8.60 -28.84 1.44
C LEU A 62 9.12 -29.79 0.36
N ALA A 63 10.37 -29.65 -0.08
CA ALA A 63 11.01 -30.55 -1.02
C ALA A 63 11.20 -31.94 -0.40
N ALA A 64 11.64 -32.03 0.86
CA ALA A 64 11.76 -33.30 1.59
C ALA A 64 10.41 -34.01 1.74
N ALA A 65 9.31 -33.29 1.81
CA ALA A 65 7.95 -33.82 1.84
C ALA A 65 7.36 -34.14 0.45
N GLY A 66 8.11 -33.92 -0.65
CA GLY A 66 7.62 -34.12 -2.03
C GLY A 66 6.55 -33.10 -2.47
N LEU A 67 6.54 -31.94 -1.83
CA LEU A 67 5.54 -30.88 -2.04
C LEU A 67 6.14 -29.64 -2.74
N ASP A 68 7.02 -29.86 -3.71
CA ASP A 68 7.70 -28.79 -4.48
C ASP A 68 6.72 -27.82 -5.12
N TRP A 69 5.60 -28.32 -5.61
CA TRP A 69 4.53 -27.49 -6.16
C TRP A 69 3.94 -26.51 -5.15
N LEU A 70 3.85 -26.92 -3.87
CA LEU A 70 3.32 -26.07 -2.79
C LEU A 70 4.29 -24.92 -2.48
N TYR A 71 5.60 -25.20 -2.55
CA TYR A 71 6.62 -24.17 -2.45
C TYR A 71 6.43 -23.05 -3.48
N PHE A 72 6.27 -23.42 -4.77
CA PHE A 72 6.04 -22.45 -5.84
C PHE A 72 4.65 -21.79 -5.76
N ALA A 73 3.64 -22.50 -5.29
CA ALA A 73 2.31 -21.92 -5.06
C ALA A 73 2.34 -20.82 -3.99
N LEU A 74 3.07 -21.05 -2.88
CA LEU A 74 3.22 -20.07 -1.79
C LEU A 74 4.08 -18.87 -2.22
N THR A 75 5.27 -19.13 -2.72
CA THR A 75 6.20 -18.06 -3.13
C THR A 75 5.64 -17.26 -4.31
N GLY A 76 5.02 -17.95 -5.27
CA GLY A 76 4.32 -17.31 -6.40
C GLY A 76 3.10 -16.49 -5.94
N GLY A 77 2.32 -16.99 -4.98
CA GLY A 77 1.22 -16.26 -4.37
C GLY A 77 1.68 -14.96 -3.69
N ILE A 78 2.78 -15.02 -2.91
CA ILE A 78 3.39 -13.84 -2.30
C ILE A 78 3.89 -12.86 -3.38
N ALA A 79 4.51 -13.37 -4.45
CA ALA A 79 4.99 -12.55 -5.58
C ALA A 79 3.84 -11.83 -6.30
N VAL A 80 2.71 -12.52 -6.52
CA VAL A 80 1.50 -11.92 -7.10
C VAL A 80 0.95 -10.84 -6.18
N LEU A 81 0.79 -11.13 -4.89
CA LEU A 81 0.28 -10.16 -3.92
C LEU A 81 1.16 -8.91 -3.86
N LEU A 82 2.47 -9.06 -3.67
CA LEU A 82 3.40 -7.93 -3.60
C LEU A 82 3.42 -7.15 -4.92
N GLY A 83 3.42 -7.84 -6.05
CA GLY A 83 3.38 -7.23 -7.38
C GLY A 83 2.13 -6.40 -7.61
N VAL A 84 0.97 -6.92 -7.24
CA VAL A 84 -0.32 -6.21 -7.36
C VAL A 84 -0.37 -5.01 -6.44
N PHE A 85 -0.04 -5.17 -5.15
CA PHE A 85 -0.07 -4.06 -4.20
C PHE A 85 0.95 -2.97 -4.54
N GLY A 86 2.15 -3.34 -4.99
CA GLY A 86 3.17 -2.37 -5.42
C GLY A 86 2.78 -1.60 -6.69
N SER A 87 1.98 -2.19 -7.58
CA SER A 87 1.65 -1.58 -8.86
C SER A 87 0.25 -0.94 -8.94
N ILE A 88 -0.69 -1.28 -8.07
CA ILE A 88 -2.10 -0.83 -8.16
C ILE A 88 -2.26 0.70 -8.20
N PHE A 89 -1.56 1.44 -7.33
CA PHE A 89 -1.64 2.89 -7.28
C PHE A 89 -1.00 3.53 -8.51
N ASN A 90 0.12 2.99 -8.97
CA ASN A 90 0.78 3.42 -10.20
C ASN A 90 -0.07 3.10 -11.43
N THR A 91 -0.78 1.97 -11.43
CA THR A 91 -1.72 1.57 -12.49
C THR A 91 -2.87 2.56 -12.59
N TYR A 92 -3.51 2.89 -11.47
CA TYR A 92 -4.60 3.87 -11.46
C TYR A 92 -4.13 5.25 -11.92
N ALA A 93 -3.02 5.74 -11.34
CA ALA A 93 -2.46 7.04 -11.68
C ALA A 93 -1.92 7.09 -13.12
N GLY A 94 -1.22 6.06 -13.56
CA GLY A 94 -0.57 6.02 -14.87
C GLY A 94 -1.51 5.69 -16.03
N LEU A 95 -2.59 4.93 -15.79
CA LEU A 95 -3.50 4.52 -16.85
C LEU A 95 -4.66 5.51 -17.03
N TYR A 96 -5.24 6.03 -15.94
CA TYR A 96 -6.49 6.80 -15.99
C TYR A 96 -6.36 8.29 -15.68
N LEU A 97 -5.33 8.71 -14.91
CA LEU A 97 -5.14 10.08 -14.44
C LEU A 97 -3.95 10.86 -15.05
N PRO A 98 -3.28 10.43 -16.13
CA PRO A 98 -2.14 11.19 -16.62
C PRO A 98 -2.59 12.56 -17.15
N LYS A 99 -1.81 13.57 -16.82
CA LYS A 99 -2.05 14.97 -17.22
C LYS A 99 -1.92 15.21 -18.73
N ASP A 100 -1.30 14.29 -19.45
CA ASP A 100 -1.06 14.35 -20.89
C ASP A 100 -2.12 13.63 -21.73
N ASN A 101 -3.18 13.09 -21.09
CA ASN A 101 -4.24 12.40 -21.81
C ASN A 101 -4.92 13.33 -22.84
N ASP A 102 -5.26 14.57 -22.46
CA ASP A 102 -5.94 15.50 -23.35
C ASP A 102 -5.06 15.82 -24.58
N LEU A 103 -3.75 15.99 -24.36
CA LEU A 103 -2.81 16.25 -25.44
C LEU A 103 -2.64 15.02 -26.35
N LEU A 104 -2.48 13.84 -25.81
CA LEU A 104 -2.26 12.61 -26.58
C LEU A 104 -3.51 12.16 -27.32
N LEU A 105 -4.71 12.36 -26.76
CA LEU A 105 -5.99 12.05 -27.38
C LEU A 105 -6.36 13.06 -28.50
N SER A 106 -5.82 14.28 -28.46
CA SER A 106 -5.99 15.27 -29.53
C SER A 106 -5.10 15.01 -30.75
N MET A 107 -4.04 14.17 -30.61
CA MET A 107 -3.17 13.79 -31.71
C MET A 107 -3.76 12.62 -32.51
N PRO A 108 -3.42 12.45 -33.80
CA PRO A 108 -3.86 11.32 -34.62
C PRO A 108 -3.11 10.02 -34.26
N VAL A 109 -3.23 9.59 -32.99
CA VAL A 109 -2.61 8.38 -32.47
C VAL A 109 -3.70 7.35 -32.18
N PRO A 110 -3.56 6.10 -32.66
CA PRO A 110 -4.51 5.04 -32.32
C PRO A 110 -4.58 4.81 -30.82
N VAL A 111 -5.79 4.80 -30.27
CA VAL A 111 -6.04 4.59 -28.83
C VAL A 111 -5.40 3.29 -28.33
N SER A 112 -5.41 2.23 -29.17
CA SER A 112 -4.76 0.95 -28.88
C SER A 112 -3.26 1.08 -28.63
N SER A 113 -2.56 1.92 -29.40
CA SER A 113 -1.13 2.20 -29.20
C SER A 113 -0.85 2.96 -27.92
N LEU A 114 -1.75 3.88 -27.53
CA LEU A 114 -1.66 4.59 -26.29
C LEU A 114 -1.86 3.65 -25.08
N VAL A 115 -2.90 2.81 -25.13
CA VAL A 115 -3.18 1.81 -24.10
C VAL A 115 -2.01 0.82 -23.98
N ALA A 116 -1.47 0.32 -25.10
CA ALA A 116 -0.32 -0.59 -25.09
C ALA A 116 0.91 0.04 -24.44
N ALA A 117 1.21 1.31 -24.74
CA ALA A 117 2.33 2.01 -24.12
C ALA A 117 2.12 2.20 -22.61
N ARG A 118 0.90 2.51 -22.16
CA ARG A 118 0.57 2.64 -20.73
C ARG A 118 0.68 1.29 -20.01
N LEU A 119 0.16 0.22 -20.63
CA LEU A 119 0.24 -1.13 -20.07
C LEU A 119 1.67 -1.62 -19.93
N SER A 120 2.56 -1.26 -20.85
CA SER A 120 3.99 -1.62 -20.73
C SER A 120 4.63 -1.01 -19.48
N GLY A 121 4.23 0.19 -19.11
CA GLY A 121 4.66 0.83 -17.86
C GLY A 121 4.16 0.10 -16.62
N VAL A 122 2.88 -0.29 -16.63
CA VAL A 122 2.27 -1.08 -15.54
C VAL A 122 2.94 -2.45 -15.42
N TYR A 123 3.18 -3.11 -16.56
CA TYR A 123 3.88 -4.39 -16.62
C TYR A 123 5.28 -4.32 -16.01
N LEU A 124 6.06 -3.31 -16.39
CA LEU A 124 7.41 -3.14 -15.91
C LEU A 124 7.44 -2.93 -14.38
N MET A 125 6.55 -2.11 -13.85
CA MET A 125 6.43 -1.91 -12.40
C MET A 125 5.99 -3.19 -11.69
N GLY A 126 4.98 -3.89 -12.20
CA GLY A 126 4.53 -5.17 -11.65
C GLY A 126 5.63 -6.23 -11.67
N LEU A 127 6.38 -6.31 -12.78
CA LEU A 127 7.53 -7.21 -12.91
C LEU A 127 8.62 -6.90 -11.88
N MET A 128 8.97 -5.63 -11.67
CA MET A 128 9.97 -5.24 -10.67
C MET A 128 9.61 -5.73 -9.26
N TYR A 129 8.35 -5.54 -8.82
CA TYR A 129 7.92 -5.96 -7.49
C TYR A 129 7.80 -7.48 -7.36
N SER A 130 7.25 -8.16 -8.36
CA SER A 130 7.10 -9.63 -8.33
C SER A 130 8.42 -10.36 -8.48
N ALA A 131 9.35 -9.85 -9.28
CA ALA A 131 10.66 -10.46 -9.51
C ALA A 131 11.51 -10.51 -8.24
N VAL A 132 11.41 -9.51 -7.36
CA VAL A 132 12.14 -9.47 -6.08
C VAL A 132 11.77 -10.66 -5.18
N VAL A 133 10.59 -11.24 -5.35
CA VAL A 133 10.14 -12.43 -4.60
C VAL A 133 10.43 -13.71 -5.36
N ILE A 134 10.02 -13.78 -6.63
CA ILE A 134 10.04 -15.06 -7.36
C ILE A 134 11.43 -15.45 -7.85
N LEU A 135 12.29 -14.49 -8.23
CA LEU A 135 13.64 -14.83 -8.68
C LEU A 135 14.50 -15.49 -7.58
N PRO A 136 14.56 -14.94 -6.35
CA PRO A 136 15.22 -15.64 -5.25
C PRO A 136 14.63 -17.02 -4.98
N ALA A 137 13.29 -17.16 -5.03
CA ALA A 137 12.66 -18.45 -4.82
C ALA A 137 13.07 -19.50 -5.87
N VAL A 138 13.10 -19.12 -7.16
CA VAL A 138 13.54 -20.00 -8.25
C VAL A 138 15.01 -20.37 -8.08
N VAL A 139 15.89 -19.41 -7.75
CA VAL A 139 17.33 -19.67 -7.56
C VAL A 139 17.57 -20.59 -6.36
N VAL A 140 16.89 -20.37 -5.23
CA VAL A 140 16.96 -21.24 -4.07
C VAL A 140 16.51 -22.66 -4.38
N TYR A 141 15.43 -22.83 -5.14
CA TYR A 141 14.97 -24.15 -5.58
C TYR A 141 16.02 -24.88 -6.41
N TRP A 142 16.65 -24.21 -7.37
CA TRP A 142 17.74 -24.79 -8.18
C TRP A 142 18.95 -25.17 -7.34
N ALA A 143 19.26 -24.40 -6.28
CA ALA A 143 20.39 -24.68 -5.41
C ALA A 143 20.12 -25.85 -4.44
N THR A 144 18.86 -26.05 -4.02
CA THR A 144 18.50 -27.06 -3.00
C THR A 144 18.06 -28.39 -3.59
N VAL A 145 17.26 -28.36 -4.66
CA VAL A 145 16.70 -29.60 -5.29
C VAL A 145 17.55 -30.05 -6.47
N GLY A 146 18.27 -29.14 -7.11
CA GLY A 146 19.13 -29.40 -8.25
C GLY A 146 18.64 -28.74 -9.53
N VAL A 147 19.57 -28.54 -10.44
CA VAL A 147 19.31 -27.89 -11.74
C VAL A 147 18.96 -28.93 -12.78
N THR A 148 17.65 -29.00 -13.12
CA THR A 148 17.18 -29.79 -14.28
C THR A 148 16.67 -28.85 -15.36
N ALA A 149 16.78 -29.25 -16.64
CA ALA A 149 16.30 -28.43 -17.76
C ALA A 149 14.80 -28.08 -17.61
N SER A 150 13.99 -29.01 -17.10
CA SER A 150 12.57 -28.79 -16.82
C SER A 150 12.33 -27.77 -15.70
N ALA A 151 13.12 -27.83 -14.62
CA ALA A 151 13.00 -26.88 -13.51
C ALA A 151 13.47 -25.48 -13.91
N VAL A 152 14.50 -25.35 -14.75
CA VAL A 152 14.93 -24.05 -15.31
C VAL A 152 13.84 -23.44 -16.18
N LEU A 153 13.33 -24.23 -17.12
CA LEU A 153 12.23 -23.77 -17.98
C LEU A 153 10.98 -23.40 -17.16
N GLY A 154 10.62 -24.26 -16.18
CA GLY A 154 9.51 -24.06 -15.27
C GLY A 154 9.61 -22.76 -14.48
N GLY A 155 10.76 -22.49 -13.88
CA GLY A 155 11.03 -21.29 -13.13
C GLY A 155 10.95 -20.01 -13.98
N LEU A 156 11.49 -20.04 -15.20
CA LEU A 156 11.40 -18.91 -16.14
C LEU A 156 9.96 -18.67 -16.61
N VAL A 157 9.26 -19.72 -16.99
CA VAL A 157 7.85 -19.63 -17.40
C VAL A 157 6.98 -19.14 -16.24
N LEU A 158 7.17 -19.68 -15.03
CA LEU A 158 6.44 -19.23 -13.86
C LEU A 158 6.67 -17.75 -13.57
N THR A 159 7.90 -17.26 -13.64
CA THR A 159 8.23 -15.84 -13.46
C THR A 159 7.50 -14.95 -14.48
N LEU A 160 7.46 -15.35 -15.74
CA LEU A 160 6.72 -14.65 -16.79
C LEU A 160 5.21 -14.66 -16.51
N LEU A 161 4.65 -15.81 -16.14
CA LEU A 161 3.22 -15.95 -15.88
C LEU A 161 2.79 -15.15 -14.66
N ILE A 162 3.61 -15.10 -13.61
CA ILE A 162 3.37 -14.23 -12.43
C ILE A 162 3.32 -12.77 -12.85
N SER A 163 4.29 -12.29 -13.64
CA SER A 163 4.31 -10.89 -14.09
C SER A 163 3.09 -10.51 -14.93
N LEU A 164 2.61 -11.42 -15.77
CA LEU A 164 1.38 -11.22 -16.55
C LEU A 164 0.12 -11.28 -15.66
N ALA A 165 0.06 -12.19 -14.70
CA ALA A 165 -1.03 -12.25 -13.73
C ALA A 165 -1.11 -10.97 -12.89
N VAL A 166 0.05 -10.45 -12.45
CA VAL A 166 0.14 -9.15 -11.74
C VAL A 166 -0.38 -8.02 -12.64
N LEU A 167 -0.03 -7.97 -13.91
CA LEU A 167 -0.56 -6.99 -14.85
C LEU A 167 -2.09 -7.03 -14.91
N VAL A 168 -2.67 -8.22 -15.12
CA VAL A 168 -4.13 -8.39 -15.23
C VAL A 168 -4.84 -7.94 -13.95
N LEU A 169 -4.37 -8.42 -12.79
CA LEU A 169 -4.97 -8.10 -11.49
C LEU A 169 -4.82 -6.60 -11.15
N SER A 170 -3.66 -6.01 -11.42
CA SER A 170 -3.43 -4.58 -11.19
C SER A 170 -4.32 -3.71 -12.07
N CYS A 171 -4.52 -4.09 -13.33
CA CYS A 171 -5.44 -3.41 -14.24
C CYS A 171 -6.91 -3.55 -13.80
N ALA A 172 -7.32 -4.74 -13.37
CA ALA A 172 -8.68 -5.00 -12.87
C ALA A 172 -8.96 -4.18 -11.59
N LEU A 173 -8.06 -4.20 -10.63
CA LEU A 173 -8.18 -3.42 -9.41
C LEU A 173 -8.08 -1.92 -9.67
N GLY A 174 -7.20 -1.48 -10.56
CA GLY A 174 -7.11 -0.09 -11.02
C GLY A 174 -8.40 0.41 -11.66
N TRP A 175 -9.07 -0.43 -12.46
CA TRP A 175 -10.38 -0.12 -13.04
C TRP A 175 -11.48 -0.02 -11.98
N VAL A 176 -11.51 -0.93 -11.01
CA VAL A 176 -12.42 -0.87 -9.86
C VAL A 176 -12.19 0.41 -9.07
N ALA A 177 -10.93 0.74 -8.76
CA ALA A 177 -10.55 1.97 -8.07
C ALA A 177 -10.99 3.23 -8.85
N ALA A 178 -10.85 3.22 -10.18
CA ALA A 178 -11.30 4.31 -11.04
C ALA A 178 -12.82 4.51 -10.97
N LYS A 179 -13.61 3.43 -11.05
CA LYS A 179 -15.09 3.48 -10.92
C LYS A 179 -15.54 3.95 -9.54
N ILE A 180 -14.93 3.45 -8.47
CA ILE A 180 -15.24 3.86 -7.10
C ILE A 180 -14.92 5.34 -6.92
N SER A 181 -13.75 5.80 -7.38
CA SER A 181 -13.31 7.19 -7.28
C SER A 181 -14.27 8.19 -7.96
N GLN A 182 -14.99 7.79 -9.02
CA GLN A 182 -15.98 8.63 -9.68
C GLN A 182 -17.26 8.85 -8.84
N LYS A 183 -17.63 7.87 -8.01
CA LYS A 183 -18.87 7.92 -7.20
C LYS A 183 -18.65 8.55 -5.83
N LEU A 184 -17.42 8.65 -5.35
CA LEU A 184 -17.13 9.14 -4.01
C LEU A 184 -17.20 10.66 -3.91
N ARG A 185 -18.03 11.15 -2.98
CA ARG A 185 -18.19 12.58 -2.66
C ARG A 185 -16.98 13.13 -1.90
N ASN A 186 -16.46 12.38 -0.93
CA ASN A 186 -15.30 12.72 -0.11
C ASN A 186 -14.15 11.74 -0.38
N LYS A 187 -13.50 11.89 -1.53
CA LYS A 187 -12.42 10.97 -1.99
C LYS A 187 -11.29 10.83 -0.99
N SER A 188 -10.91 11.93 -0.32
CA SER A 188 -9.78 11.98 0.59
C SER A 188 -9.98 11.10 1.82
N LEU A 189 -11.11 11.26 2.50
CA LEU A 189 -11.42 10.52 3.74
C LEU A 189 -11.57 9.01 3.47
N VAL A 190 -12.21 8.64 2.34
CA VAL A 190 -12.37 7.24 1.97
C VAL A 190 -11.02 6.59 1.65
N VAL A 191 -10.11 7.29 0.97
CA VAL A 191 -8.75 6.79 0.72
C VAL A 191 -8.00 6.59 2.04
N VAL A 192 -8.10 7.52 2.99
CA VAL A 192 -7.45 7.40 4.30
C VAL A 192 -8.01 6.19 5.07
N LEU A 193 -9.34 6.06 5.17
CA LEU A 193 -9.95 4.92 5.87
C LEU A 193 -9.59 3.59 5.21
N ALA A 194 -9.64 3.51 3.89
CA ALA A 194 -9.23 2.31 3.15
C ALA A 194 -7.76 1.95 3.42
N SER A 195 -6.87 2.95 3.46
CA SER A 195 -5.45 2.75 3.77
C SER A 195 -5.24 2.28 5.21
N LEU A 196 -5.98 2.81 6.19
CA LEU A 196 -5.92 2.35 7.58
C LEU A 196 -6.41 0.92 7.75
N VAL A 197 -7.53 0.56 7.10
CA VAL A 197 -8.02 -0.83 7.06
C VAL A 197 -6.99 -1.75 6.44
N PHE A 198 -6.35 -1.31 5.35
CA PHE A 198 -5.29 -2.08 4.69
C PHE A 198 -4.07 -2.28 5.59
N ILE A 199 -3.62 -1.22 6.29
CA ILE A 199 -2.52 -1.31 7.26
C ILE A 199 -2.89 -2.28 8.38
N GLY A 200 -4.10 -2.19 8.93
CA GLY A 200 -4.60 -3.12 9.95
C GLY A 200 -4.63 -4.57 9.48
N LEU A 201 -5.12 -4.82 8.26
CA LEU A 201 -5.13 -6.15 7.65
C LEU A 201 -3.72 -6.68 7.42
N TYR A 202 -2.80 -5.82 6.95
CA TYR A 202 -1.39 -6.17 6.78
C TYR A 202 -0.76 -6.65 8.09
N TYR A 203 -0.90 -5.90 9.18
CA TYR A 203 -0.38 -6.31 10.49
C TYR A 203 -1.06 -7.56 11.02
N PHE A 204 -2.38 -7.70 10.85
CA PHE A 204 -3.10 -8.92 11.22
C PHE A 204 -2.54 -10.15 10.52
N VAL A 205 -2.34 -10.08 9.20
CA VAL A 205 -1.72 -11.14 8.41
C VAL A 205 -0.28 -11.37 8.84
N TYR A 206 0.48 -10.32 9.08
CA TYR A 206 1.88 -10.41 9.52
C TYR A 206 2.02 -11.18 10.85
N PHE A 207 1.22 -10.85 11.86
CA PHE A 207 1.25 -11.55 13.15
C PHE A 207 0.75 -13.01 13.05
N LYS A 208 -0.20 -13.26 12.17
CA LYS A 208 -0.70 -14.62 11.92
C LYS A 208 0.21 -15.44 11.00
N ALA A 209 0.98 -14.82 10.14
CA ALA A 209 1.78 -15.50 9.13
C ALA A 209 2.77 -16.50 9.74
N GLN A 210 3.38 -16.17 10.88
CA GLN A 210 4.37 -17.05 11.51
C GLN A 210 3.74 -18.32 12.08
N SER A 211 2.60 -18.21 12.75
CA SER A 211 1.87 -19.39 13.27
C SER A 211 1.27 -20.23 12.14
N VAL A 212 0.71 -19.58 11.12
CA VAL A 212 0.18 -20.26 9.93
C VAL A 212 1.28 -20.98 9.16
N LEU A 213 2.46 -20.38 9.07
CA LEU A 213 3.61 -20.98 8.41
C LEU A 213 4.13 -22.22 9.16
N GLN A 214 4.23 -22.14 10.49
CA GLN A 214 4.62 -23.29 11.33
C GLN A 214 3.62 -24.43 11.23
N ASP A 215 2.32 -24.13 11.31
CA ASP A 215 1.24 -25.09 11.15
C ASP A 215 1.24 -25.74 9.76
N LEU A 216 1.49 -24.94 8.73
CA LEU A 216 1.55 -25.42 7.36
C LEU A 216 2.74 -26.35 7.13
N LEU A 217 3.90 -26.05 7.72
CA LEU A 217 5.07 -26.91 7.65
C LEU A 217 4.88 -28.21 8.47
N ALA A 218 4.26 -28.13 9.65
CA ALA A 218 3.97 -29.30 10.48
C ALA A 218 2.96 -30.25 9.83
N ASN A 219 1.96 -29.73 9.11
CA ASN A 219 0.87 -30.48 8.50
C ASN A 219 0.89 -30.42 6.97
N ALA A 220 2.06 -30.27 6.36
CA ALA A 220 2.22 -29.99 4.93
C ALA A 220 1.54 -31.05 4.02
N GLY A 221 1.61 -32.33 4.39
CA GLY A 221 0.99 -33.41 3.64
C GLY A 221 -0.54 -33.31 3.61
N THR A 222 -1.15 -33.01 4.77
CA THR A 222 -2.62 -32.88 4.90
C THR A 222 -3.13 -31.67 4.12
N TYR A 223 -2.49 -30.52 4.29
CA TYR A 223 -2.84 -29.29 3.55
C TYR A 223 -2.56 -29.45 2.05
N GLY A 224 -1.48 -30.13 1.67
CA GLY A 224 -1.18 -30.43 0.29
C GLY A 224 -2.28 -31.24 -0.39
N ALA A 225 -2.76 -32.32 0.26
CA ALA A 225 -3.86 -33.14 -0.25
C ALA A 225 -5.19 -32.33 -0.35
N GLN A 226 -5.49 -31.53 0.65
CA GLN A 226 -6.70 -30.67 0.65
C GLN A 226 -6.64 -29.60 -0.46
N ILE A 227 -5.52 -28.94 -0.66
CA ILE A 227 -5.36 -27.93 -1.72
C ILE A 227 -5.48 -28.59 -3.08
N ARG A 228 -4.85 -29.73 -3.28
CA ARG A 228 -4.92 -30.47 -4.54
C ARG A 228 -6.36 -30.89 -4.88
N SER A 229 -7.17 -31.26 -3.89
CA SER A 229 -8.57 -31.67 -4.10
C SER A 229 -9.53 -30.50 -4.27
N ARG A 230 -9.37 -29.41 -3.48
CA ARG A 230 -10.32 -28.29 -3.42
C ARG A 230 -9.90 -27.09 -4.27
N ALA A 231 -8.60 -26.87 -4.44
CA ALA A 231 -8.03 -25.72 -5.16
C ALA A 231 -7.08 -26.17 -6.28
N TYR A 232 -7.55 -27.06 -7.15
CA TYR A 232 -6.76 -27.61 -8.26
C TYR A 232 -6.02 -26.56 -9.11
N PRO A 233 -6.61 -25.36 -9.41
CA PRO A 233 -5.88 -24.31 -10.10
C PRO A 233 -4.61 -23.85 -9.39
N LEU A 234 -4.60 -23.82 -8.04
CA LEU A 234 -3.43 -23.46 -7.25
C LEU A 234 -2.34 -24.54 -7.34
N TYR A 235 -2.75 -25.81 -7.35
CA TYR A 235 -1.85 -26.93 -7.60
C TYR A 235 -1.20 -26.83 -8.99
N LEU A 236 -1.99 -26.59 -10.05
CA LEU A 236 -1.46 -26.39 -11.41
C LEU A 236 -0.49 -25.21 -11.46
N PHE A 237 -0.84 -24.08 -10.84
CA PHE A 237 0.03 -22.91 -10.79
C PHE A 237 1.39 -23.22 -10.15
N GLY A 238 1.41 -23.89 -9.00
CA GLY A 238 2.66 -24.31 -8.36
C GLY A 238 3.46 -25.34 -9.18
N SER A 239 2.75 -26.27 -9.86
CA SER A 239 3.38 -27.30 -10.67
C SER A 239 4.07 -26.76 -11.94
N VAL A 240 3.82 -25.52 -12.33
CA VAL A 240 4.60 -24.85 -13.40
C VAL A 240 6.07 -24.73 -12.98
N GLY A 241 6.32 -24.30 -11.73
CA GLY A 241 7.68 -24.09 -11.22
C GLY A 241 8.51 -25.37 -11.14
N THR A 242 7.88 -26.52 -10.93
CA THR A 242 8.56 -27.84 -10.92
C THR A 242 8.87 -28.38 -12.33
N GLY A 243 8.41 -27.71 -13.38
CA GLY A 243 8.67 -28.11 -14.76
C GLY A 243 7.65 -29.06 -15.38
N SER A 244 6.42 -29.15 -14.84
CA SER A 244 5.35 -29.93 -15.41
C SER A 244 4.83 -29.34 -16.73
N GLY A 245 5.06 -29.98 -17.87
CA GLY A 245 4.65 -29.50 -19.21
C GLY A 245 3.13 -29.27 -19.32
N ALA A 246 2.31 -30.17 -18.78
CA ALA A 246 0.86 -30.03 -18.80
C ALA A 246 0.39 -28.81 -17.98
N ALA A 247 0.98 -28.60 -16.81
CA ALA A 247 0.69 -27.43 -15.98
C ALA A 247 1.13 -26.11 -16.67
N MET A 248 2.29 -26.10 -17.29
CA MET A 248 2.77 -24.94 -18.07
C MET A 248 1.77 -24.55 -19.16
N LEU A 249 1.33 -25.51 -19.98
CA LEU A 249 0.36 -25.25 -21.05
C LEU A 249 -0.98 -24.75 -20.49
N ALA A 250 -1.53 -25.43 -19.48
CA ALA A 250 -2.82 -25.06 -18.91
C ALA A 250 -2.80 -23.65 -18.28
N VAL A 251 -1.79 -23.33 -17.47
CA VAL A 251 -1.69 -22.03 -16.80
C VAL A 251 -1.36 -20.92 -17.81
N THR A 252 -0.51 -21.21 -18.81
CA THR A 252 -0.21 -20.24 -19.88
C THR A 252 -1.47 -19.91 -20.68
N ALA A 253 -2.28 -20.91 -21.05
CA ALA A 253 -3.54 -20.70 -21.74
C ALA A 253 -4.51 -19.86 -20.90
N ALA A 254 -4.64 -20.17 -19.61
CA ALA A 254 -5.49 -19.42 -18.71
C ALA A 254 -5.05 -17.96 -18.56
N VAL A 255 -3.77 -17.71 -18.32
CA VAL A 255 -3.22 -16.34 -18.19
C VAL A 255 -3.34 -15.58 -19.52
N ALA A 256 -3.08 -16.23 -20.65
CA ALA A 256 -3.25 -15.61 -21.98
C ALA A 256 -4.70 -15.22 -22.25
N ALA A 257 -5.67 -16.08 -21.89
CA ALA A 257 -7.10 -15.77 -21.98
C ALA A 257 -7.48 -14.56 -21.09
N LEU A 258 -6.98 -14.51 -19.85
CA LEU A 258 -7.20 -13.37 -18.94
C LEU A 258 -6.57 -12.08 -19.48
N CYS A 259 -5.37 -12.14 -20.05
CA CYS A 259 -4.73 -10.99 -20.73
C CYS A 259 -5.56 -10.50 -21.93
N GLY A 260 -6.07 -11.41 -22.74
CA GLY A 260 -6.95 -11.08 -23.87
C GLY A 260 -8.25 -10.42 -23.40
N LEU A 261 -8.89 -10.98 -22.40
CA LEU A 261 -10.09 -10.41 -21.78
C LEU A 261 -9.82 -9.00 -21.22
N MET A 262 -8.73 -8.84 -20.46
CA MET A 262 -8.32 -7.54 -19.93
C MET A 262 -8.08 -6.53 -21.06
N TRP A 263 -7.40 -6.92 -22.14
CA TRP A 263 -7.16 -6.06 -23.29
C TRP A 263 -8.46 -5.57 -23.93
N VAL A 264 -9.42 -6.46 -24.16
CA VAL A 264 -10.72 -6.12 -24.74
C VAL A 264 -11.50 -5.19 -23.82
N LEU A 265 -11.54 -5.47 -22.51
CA LEU A 265 -12.24 -4.63 -21.53
C LEU A 265 -11.62 -3.24 -21.42
N LEU A 266 -10.28 -3.16 -21.36
CA LEU A 266 -9.58 -1.88 -21.29
C LEU A 266 -9.74 -1.08 -22.58
N SER A 267 -9.58 -1.68 -23.75
CA SER A 267 -9.72 -1.00 -25.04
C SER A 267 -11.10 -0.38 -25.21
N ARG A 268 -12.14 -1.03 -24.69
CA ARG A 268 -13.54 -0.51 -24.75
C ARG A 268 -13.84 0.54 -23.68
N SER A 269 -13.27 0.40 -22.48
CA SER A 269 -13.59 1.26 -21.34
C SER A 269 -12.65 2.45 -21.16
N PHE A 270 -11.45 2.39 -21.75
CA PHE A 270 -10.40 3.39 -21.56
C PHE A 270 -10.84 4.81 -21.91
N LEU A 271 -11.39 5.00 -23.11
CA LEU A 271 -11.86 6.33 -23.55
C LEU A 271 -12.92 6.89 -22.63
N HIS A 272 -13.90 6.07 -22.26
CA HIS A 272 -14.98 6.50 -21.39
C HIS A 272 -14.47 6.94 -20.02
N ILE A 273 -13.51 6.22 -19.44
CA ILE A 273 -12.94 6.56 -18.12
C ILE A 273 -12.00 7.75 -18.24
N ALA A 274 -11.10 7.78 -19.23
CA ALA A 274 -10.13 8.84 -19.41
C ALA A 274 -10.80 10.21 -19.69
N THR A 275 -11.90 10.22 -20.46
CA THR A 275 -12.66 11.46 -20.75
C THR A 275 -13.65 11.84 -19.65
N SER A 276 -14.11 10.88 -18.83
CA SER A 276 -15.05 11.15 -17.73
C SER A 276 -14.38 11.60 -16.44
N THR A 277 -13.07 11.40 -16.31
CA THR A 277 -12.30 11.70 -15.07
C THR A 277 -12.30 13.21 -14.74
N GLY A 278 -12.59 14.08 -15.72
CA GLY A 278 -12.74 15.53 -15.50
C GLY A 278 -14.15 16.01 -15.10
N LYS A 279 -15.16 15.12 -15.16
CA LYS A 279 -16.53 15.48 -14.78
C LYS A 279 -16.67 15.42 -13.26
N THR A 280 -16.37 16.53 -12.59
CA THR A 280 -16.83 16.75 -11.21
C THR A 280 -18.34 16.60 -11.16
N ALA A 281 -18.84 15.82 -10.18
CA ALA A 281 -20.29 15.74 -9.93
C ALA A 281 -20.87 17.15 -9.93
N ARG A 282 -21.87 17.42 -10.77
CA ARG A 282 -22.56 18.71 -10.84
C ARG A 282 -22.97 19.09 -9.43
N ARG A 283 -22.26 20.04 -8.84
CA ARG A 283 -22.69 20.68 -7.60
C ARG A 283 -23.85 21.58 -7.94
N THR A 284 -25.02 21.24 -7.47
CA THR A 284 -26.13 22.20 -7.44
C THR A 284 -25.67 23.34 -6.53
N TYR A 285 -25.57 24.53 -7.09
CA TYR A 285 -25.30 25.73 -6.30
C TYR A 285 -26.45 25.87 -5.29
N ARG A 286 -26.12 25.85 -4.03
CA ARG A 286 -27.01 26.24 -2.93
C ARG A 286 -26.47 27.55 -2.38
N GLU A 287 -27.24 28.55 -2.47
CA GLU A 287 -26.99 29.85 -1.85
C GLU A 287 -26.91 29.61 -0.32
N THR A 288 -25.73 29.72 0.22
CA THR A 288 -25.51 29.62 1.66
C THR A 288 -25.17 31.00 2.18
N ALA A 289 -25.90 31.46 3.19
CA ALA A 289 -25.61 32.74 3.85
C ALA A 289 -24.15 32.76 4.31
N LEU A 290 -23.42 33.79 3.90
CA LEU A 290 -22.02 33.99 4.28
C LEU A 290 -21.96 34.27 5.78
N ARG A 291 -21.47 33.31 6.56
CA ARG A 291 -21.23 33.49 7.99
C ARG A 291 -19.91 34.22 8.19
N ARG A 292 -19.93 35.41 8.76
CA ARG A 292 -18.72 36.13 9.15
C ARG A 292 -17.95 35.32 10.20
N ARG A 293 -16.70 35.00 9.90
CA ARG A 293 -15.75 34.37 10.83
C ARG A 293 -14.67 35.38 11.17
N SER A 294 -14.06 35.23 12.37
CA SER A 294 -12.82 35.94 12.66
C SER A 294 -11.72 35.54 11.69
N VAL A 295 -10.76 36.40 11.43
CA VAL A 295 -9.62 36.15 10.54
C VAL A 295 -8.91 34.85 10.95
N ASP A 296 -8.57 34.71 12.23
CA ASP A 296 -7.93 33.51 12.79
C ASP A 296 -8.76 32.23 12.58
N GLY A 297 -10.09 32.31 12.77
CA GLY A 297 -11.00 31.19 12.54
C GLY A 297 -11.15 30.82 11.07
N ALA A 298 -11.09 31.80 10.17
CA ALA A 298 -11.13 31.59 8.72
C ALA A 298 -9.83 30.91 8.24
N LEU A 299 -8.67 31.37 8.72
CA LEU A 299 -7.38 30.78 8.40
C LEU A 299 -7.26 29.36 8.92
N LEU A 300 -7.66 29.09 10.16
CA LEU A 300 -7.67 27.73 10.72
C LEU A 300 -8.59 26.80 9.94
N HIS A 301 -9.78 27.27 9.57
CA HIS A 301 -10.69 26.46 8.74
C HIS A 301 -10.13 26.14 7.37
N ARG A 302 -9.42 27.09 6.75
CA ARG A 302 -8.72 26.88 5.47
C ARG A 302 -7.67 25.80 5.61
N GLU A 303 -6.83 25.85 6.65
CA GLU A 303 -5.79 24.83 6.88
C GLU A 303 -6.39 23.44 7.13
N LEU A 304 -7.44 23.34 7.94
CA LEU A 304 -8.16 22.07 8.16
C LEU A 304 -8.79 21.53 6.86
N ALA A 305 -9.38 22.41 6.04
CA ALA A 305 -9.94 22.03 4.76
C ALA A 305 -8.85 21.55 3.78
N HIS A 306 -7.69 22.20 3.77
CA HIS A 306 -6.53 21.82 2.96
C HIS A 306 -5.96 20.46 3.41
N PHE A 307 -5.85 20.23 4.71
CA PHE A 307 -5.47 18.94 5.28
C PHE A 307 -6.45 17.84 4.87
N ALA A 308 -7.74 18.04 5.06
CA ALA A 308 -8.78 17.08 4.74
C ALA A 308 -8.94 16.80 3.23
N ALA A 309 -8.53 17.73 2.37
CA ALA A 309 -8.61 17.58 0.92
C ALA A 309 -7.49 16.71 0.32
N ASN A 310 -6.36 16.53 1.04
CA ASN A 310 -5.20 15.82 0.53
C ASN A 310 -4.95 14.52 1.31
N PRO A 311 -5.31 13.34 0.76
CA PRO A 311 -5.16 12.06 1.47
C PRO A 311 -3.69 11.70 1.76
N ALA A 312 -2.76 12.04 0.87
CA ALA A 312 -1.34 11.79 1.10
C ALA A 312 -0.80 12.63 2.28
N TYR A 313 -1.26 13.87 2.41
CA TYR A 313 -0.91 14.74 3.54
C TYR A 313 -1.50 14.19 4.86
N MET A 314 -2.76 13.75 4.84
CA MET A 314 -3.41 13.13 6.00
C MET A 314 -2.66 11.86 6.47
N LEU A 315 -2.28 10.98 5.54
CA LEU A 315 -1.62 9.71 5.87
C LEU A 315 -0.15 9.90 6.29
N ASN A 316 0.60 10.73 5.58
CA ASN A 316 2.03 10.87 5.85
C ASN A 316 2.34 11.77 7.03
N CYS A 317 1.50 12.78 7.30
CA CYS A 317 1.79 13.81 8.29
C CYS A 317 0.78 13.86 9.44
N GLY A 318 -0.33 13.15 9.32
CA GLY A 318 -1.41 13.12 10.32
C GLY A 318 -1.80 11.71 10.75
N LEU A 319 -0.97 10.71 10.48
CA LEU A 319 -1.28 9.31 10.80
C LEU A 319 -1.51 9.10 12.29
N GLY A 320 -0.73 9.75 13.16
CA GLY A 320 -0.88 9.69 14.60
C GLY A 320 -2.28 10.14 15.09
N THR A 321 -2.89 11.14 14.43
CA THR A 321 -4.25 11.58 14.75
C THR A 321 -5.28 10.45 14.62
N PHE A 322 -5.07 9.51 13.70
CA PHE A 322 -5.96 8.36 13.51
C PHE A 322 -5.55 7.16 14.36
N LEU A 323 -4.25 6.93 14.53
CA LEU A 323 -3.75 5.79 15.31
C LEU A 323 -3.95 5.96 16.81
N MET A 324 -3.80 7.17 17.36
CA MET A 324 -3.98 7.42 18.81
C MET A 324 -5.37 6.99 19.32
N PRO A 325 -6.51 7.36 18.70
CA PRO A 325 -7.81 6.87 19.16
C PRO A 325 -7.96 5.35 19.06
N ILE A 326 -7.36 4.73 18.04
CA ILE A 326 -7.35 3.28 17.89
C ILE A 326 -6.54 2.63 19.02
N CYS A 327 -5.36 3.19 19.34
CA CYS A 327 -4.56 2.74 20.47
C CYS A 327 -5.28 2.95 21.81
N ALA A 328 -5.96 4.07 21.99
CA ALA A 328 -6.77 4.31 23.17
C ALA A 328 -7.87 3.25 23.34
N ALA A 329 -8.59 2.95 22.27
CA ALA A 329 -9.62 1.90 22.29
C ALA A 329 -9.01 0.51 22.55
N ALA A 330 -7.86 0.19 21.98
CA ALA A 330 -7.16 -1.07 22.21
C ALA A 330 -6.68 -1.21 23.67
N VAL A 331 -6.17 -0.13 24.25
CA VAL A 331 -5.78 -0.09 25.68
C VAL A 331 -6.99 -0.27 26.57
N LEU A 332 -8.13 0.35 26.28
CA LEU A 332 -9.37 0.11 27.03
C LEU A 332 -9.85 -1.34 26.92
N TRP A 333 -9.66 -1.98 25.78
CA TRP A 333 -10.17 -3.34 25.56
C TRP A 333 -9.27 -4.43 26.16
N LYS A 334 -7.95 -4.30 26.01
CA LYS A 334 -6.96 -5.33 26.41
C LYS A 334 -5.84 -4.78 27.29
N GLY A 335 -6.01 -3.61 27.87
CA GLY A 335 -4.98 -2.92 28.62
C GLY A 335 -4.49 -3.70 29.84
N GLY A 336 -5.38 -4.39 30.57
CA GLY A 336 -5.01 -5.21 31.71
C GLY A 336 -4.00 -6.30 31.35
N SER A 337 -4.28 -7.06 30.27
CA SER A 337 -3.35 -8.10 29.78
C SER A 337 -2.06 -7.52 29.20
N LEU A 338 -2.14 -6.35 28.56
CA LEU A 338 -0.97 -5.65 28.00
C LEU A 338 -0.06 -5.13 29.13
N PHE A 339 -0.62 -4.53 30.17
CA PHE A 339 0.15 -4.06 31.34
C PHE A 339 0.76 -5.22 32.11
N ALA A 340 0.02 -6.30 32.36
CA ALA A 340 0.54 -7.50 32.99
C ALA A 340 1.70 -8.13 32.20
N MET A 341 1.61 -8.15 30.86
CA MET A 341 2.69 -8.62 30.00
C MET A 341 3.91 -7.69 30.07
N LEU A 342 3.72 -6.36 30.08
CA LEU A 342 4.80 -5.40 30.21
C LEU A 342 5.48 -5.48 31.59
N ASP A 343 4.71 -5.60 32.66
CA ASP A 343 5.21 -5.76 34.03
C ASP A 343 6.02 -7.06 34.16
N ALA A 344 5.56 -8.18 33.55
CA ALA A 344 6.30 -9.42 33.52
C ALA A 344 7.60 -9.33 32.70
N LEU A 345 7.59 -8.56 31.60
CA LEU A 345 8.77 -8.39 30.74
C LEU A 345 9.85 -7.50 31.37
N PHE A 346 9.45 -6.59 32.25
CA PHE A 346 10.29 -5.59 32.92
C PHE A 346 10.28 -5.73 34.45
N ALA A 347 10.05 -6.95 34.97
CA ALA A 347 9.92 -7.21 36.39
C ALA A 347 11.14 -6.73 37.23
N ASP A 348 12.34 -6.73 36.62
CA ASP A 348 13.57 -6.33 37.30
C ASP A 348 13.84 -4.80 37.30
N THR A 349 12.96 -3.99 36.66
CA THR A 349 13.17 -2.54 36.52
C THR A 349 11.93 -1.77 36.93
N GLU A 350 11.88 -1.34 38.19
CA GLU A 350 10.80 -0.48 38.69
C GLU A 350 10.69 0.82 37.86
N GLY A 351 9.47 1.18 37.46
CA GLY A 351 9.20 2.40 36.70
C GLY A 351 9.40 2.33 35.19
N SER A 352 9.81 1.19 34.63
CA SER A 352 10.03 1.01 33.18
C SER A 352 8.74 1.10 32.36
N VAL A 353 7.63 0.57 32.85
CA VAL A 353 6.33 0.57 32.15
C VAL A 353 5.79 1.97 31.89
N PRO A 354 5.75 2.92 32.85
CA PRO A 354 5.39 4.31 32.56
C PRO A 354 6.29 4.98 31.52
N VAL A 355 7.60 4.73 31.57
CA VAL A 355 8.56 5.28 30.63
C VAL A 355 8.28 4.74 29.21
N MET A 356 8.05 3.42 29.08
CA MET A 356 7.69 2.79 27.79
C MET A 356 6.40 3.37 27.21
N LEU A 357 5.38 3.60 28.06
CA LEU A 357 4.13 4.25 27.64
C LEU A 357 4.37 5.68 27.17
N CYS A 358 5.17 6.45 27.89
CA CYS A 358 5.54 7.79 27.46
C CYS A 358 6.27 7.78 26.11
N VAL A 359 7.22 6.88 25.92
CA VAL A 359 7.95 6.72 24.66
C VAL A 359 6.98 6.35 23.51
N LEU A 360 6.05 5.44 23.74
CA LEU A 360 5.03 5.06 22.77
C LEU A 360 4.13 6.26 22.40
N LEU A 361 3.64 6.99 23.38
CA LEU A 361 2.79 8.16 23.17
C LEU A 361 3.54 9.29 22.45
N CYS A 362 4.79 9.54 22.84
CA CYS A 362 5.66 10.51 22.15
C CYS A 362 5.95 10.06 20.71
N GLY A 363 6.18 8.76 20.48
CA GLY A 363 6.34 8.19 19.17
C GLY A 363 5.12 8.38 18.28
N LEU A 364 3.93 8.09 18.79
CA LEU A 364 2.67 8.33 18.08
C LEU A 364 2.43 9.83 17.82
N ALA A 365 2.73 10.70 18.78
CA ALA A 365 2.61 12.14 18.63
C ALA A 365 3.59 12.68 17.56
N SER A 366 4.80 12.14 17.48
CA SER A 366 5.81 12.54 16.48
C SER A 366 5.42 12.20 15.05
N MET A 367 4.49 11.24 14.84
CA MET A 367 3.92 10.95 13.53
C MET A 367 3.00 12.08 13.01
N ASN A 368 2.65 13.04 13.86
CA ASN A 368 1.85 14.21 13.50
C ASN A 368 2.76 15.41 13.19
N LEU A 369 3.35 15.45 12.01
CA LEU A 369 4.20 16.54 11.56
C LEU A 369 3.52 17.35 10.44
N MET A 370 2.41 18.02 10.75
CA MET A 370 1.60 18.71 9.74
C MET A 370 2.11 20.11 9.41
N THR A 371 2.72 20.81 10.37
CA THR A 371 3.10 22.23 10.24
C THR A 371 4.13 22.45 9.16
N ALA A 372 5.22 21.65 9.14
CA ALA A 372 6.31 21.84 8.19
C ALA A 372 5.88 21.60 6.73
N PRO A 373 5.20 20.49 6.37
CA PRO A 373 4.72 20.27 5.01
C PRO A 373 3.63 21.27 4.59
N SER A 374 2.84 21.83 5.52
CA SER A 374 1.77 22.76 5.17
C SER A 374 2.27 24.00 4.44
N VAL A 375 3.49 24.46 4.77
CA VAL A 375 4.13 25.59 4.08
C VAL A 375 4.55 25.21 2.66
N SER A 376 5.17 24.03 2.52
CA SER A 376 5.63 23.52 1.21
C SER A 376 4.49 23.18 0.26
N LEU A 377 3.36 22.72 0.80
CA LEU A 377 2.18 22.35 0.02
C LEU A 377 1.42 23.56 -0.54
N GLU A 378 1.62 24.76 0.01
CA GLU A 378 1.08 25.97 -0.59
C GLU A 378 1.70 26.24 -1.96
N GLY A 379 3.00 25.97 -2.14
CA GLY A 379 3.68 25.96 -3.43
C GLY A 379 3.31 27.14 -4.32
N LYS A 380 2.68 26.85 -5.46
CA LYS A 380 2.24 27.85 -6.44
C LYS A 380 1.12 28.78 -5.96
N SER A 381 0.41 28.45 -4.88
CA SER A 381 -0.69 29.26 -4.32
C SER A 381 -0.24 30.19 -3.18
N LEU A 382 1.06 30.23 -2.87
CA LEU A 382 1.61 31.10 -1.82
C LEU A 382 1.29 32.59 -2.07
N TRP A 383 1.32 33.02 -3.34
CA TRP A 383 0.96 34.41 -3.74
C TRP A 383 -0.44 34.81 -3.24
N LEU A 384 -1.39 33.85 -3.16
CA LEU A 384 -2.74 34.12 -2.68
C LEU A 384 -2.72 34.53 -1.19
N MET A 385 -1.90 33.85 -0.38
CA MET A 385 -1.74 34.23 1.03
C MET A 385 -1.06 35.58 1.19
N GLN A 386 -0.09 35.88 0.32
CA GLN A 386 0.62 37.17 0.32
C GLN A 386 -0.25 38.34 -0.16
N SER A 387 -1.29 38.06 -0.97
CA SER A 387 -2.23 39.09 -1.43
C SER A 387 -3.35 39.41 -0.42
N LEU A 388 -3.54 38.58 0.61
CA LEU A 388 -4.53 38.84 1.66
C LEU A 388 -4.00 39.88 2.67
N PRO A 389 -4.87 40.74 3.22
CA PRO A 389 -4.51 41.71 4.25
C PRO A 389 -4.38 41.00 5.63
N VAL A 390 -3.41 40.09 5.75
CA VAL A 390 -3.17 39.24 6.90
C VAL A 390 -1.69 39.29 7.25
N GLU A 391 -1.38 39.39 8.52
CA GLU A 391 0.01 39.32 8.97
C GLU A 391 0.58 37.90 8.76
N PRO A 392 1.84 37.75 8.29
CA PRO A 392 2.49 36.45 8.09
C PRO A 392 2.44 35.58 9.34
N TRP A 393 2.52 36.17 10.52
CA TRP A 393 2.43 35.48 11.80
C TRP A 393 1.06 34.84 12.04
N GLN A 394 -0.04 35.51 11.65
CA GLN A 394 -1.39 34.96 11.75
C GLN A 394 -1.55 33.69 10.90
N ALA A 395 -0.98 33.67 9.70
CA ALA A 395 -0.97 32.50 8.83
C ALA A 395 -0.17 31.32 9.44
N LEU A 396 1.03 31.59 10.00
CA LEU A 396 1.83 30.59 10.67
C LEU A 396 1.15 30.06 11.95
N ARG A 397 0.54 30.95 12.72
CA ARG A 397 -0.23 30.60 13.93
C ARG A 397 -1.41 29.69 13.62
N ALA A 398 -2.09 29.89 12.48
CA ALA A 398 -3.17 28.99 12.06
C ALA A 398 -2.68 27.57 11.78
N LYS A 399 -1.50 27.41 11.15
CA LYS A 399 -0.86 26.12 10.91
C LYS A 399 -0.45 25.42 12.22
N LEU A 400 0.13 26.15 13.16
CA LEU A 400 0.45 25.62 14.50
C LEU A 400 -0.84 25.19 15.25
N ARG A 401 -1.87 26.02 15.24
CA ARG A 401 -3.16 25.71 15.87
C ARG A 401 -3.81 24.45 15.27
N MET A 402 -3.69 24.25 13.95
CA MET A 402 -4.17 23.02 13.31
C MET A 402 -3.44 21.80 13.85
N GLN A 403 -2.12 21.82 13.96
CA GLN A 403 -1.34 20.71 14.51
C GLN A 403 -1.69 20.43 15.98
N VAL A 404 -1.77 21.46 16.81
CA VAL A 404 -2.17 21.34 18.22
C VAL A 404 -3.58 20.73 18.33
N LEU A 405 -4.54 21.24 17.56
CA LEU A 405 -5.93 20.77 17.58
C LEU A 405 -6.07 19.30 17.16
N LEU A 406 -5.26 18.84 16.21
CA LEU A 406 -5.32 17.47 15.70
C LEU A 406 -4.45 16.49 16.52
N THR A 407 -3.46 16.97 17.27
CA THR A 407 -2.54 16.11 18.04
C THR A 407 -2.90 16.02 19.52
N VAL A 408 -3.20 17.16 20.17
CA VAL A 408 -3.37 17.19 21.63
C VAL A 408 -4.62 16.43 22.12
N PRO A 409 -5.81 16.58 21.53
CA PRO A 409 -6.98 15.85 22.02
C PRO A 409 -6.84 14.32 21.93
N PRO A 410 -6.38 13.72 20.81
CA PRO A 410 -6.14 12.28 20.76
C PRO A 410 -5.04 11.80 21.72
N LEU A 411 -3.99 12.62 21.91
CA LEU A 411 -2.92 12.31 22.86
C LEU A 411 -3.44 12.26 24.31
N LEU A 412 -4.22 13.27 24.71
CA LEU A 412 -4.85 13.29 26.03
C LEU A 412 -5.81 12.12 26.21
N LEU A 413 -6.59 11.79 25.17
CA LEU A 413 -7.47 10.62 25.22
C LEU A 413 -6.67 9.34 25.51
N CYS A 414 -5.56 9.10 24.81
CA CYS A 414 -4.69 7.95 25.06
C CYS A 414 -4.11 7.94 26.47
N ALA A 415 -3.61 9.09 26.94
CA ALA A 415 -3.02 9.21 28.28
C ALA A 415 -4.06 8.93 29.37
N VAL A 416 -5.28 9.48 29.25
CA VAL A 416 -6.37 9.24 30.20
C VAL A 416 -6.80 7.77 30.19
N CYS A 417 -6.96 7.16 29.00
CA CYS A 417 -7.32 5.74 28.91
C CYS A 417 -6.25 4.85 29.55
N ALA A 418 -4.96 5.12 29.30
CA ALA A 418 -3.86 4.38 29.91
C ALA A 418 -3.84 4.56 31.44
N ALA A 419 -4.08 5.78 31.95
CA ALA A 419 -4.15 6.06 33.39
C ALA A 419 -5.34 5.34 34.06
N ILE A 420 -6.51 5.35 33.43
CA ILE A 420 -7.70 4.65 33.93
C ILE A 420 -7.43 3.14 34.05
N VAL A 421 -6.95 2.50 33.01
CA VAL A 421 -6.68 1.05 33.01
C VAL A 421 -5.64 0.69 34.07
N LYS A 422 -4.56 1.49 34.18
CA LYS A 422 -3.52 1.29 35.20
C LYS A 422 -4.05 1.48 36.63
N ALA A 423 -4.90 2.48 36.87
CA ALA A 423 -5.46 2.77 38.19
C ALA A 423 -6.45 1.69 38.67
N HIS A 424 -7.16 1.04 37.74
CA HIS A 424 -8.17 0.04 38.08
C HIS A 424 -7.64 -1.38 38.14
N GLY A 425 -6.38 -1.64 37.73
CA GLY A 425 -5.72 -2.95 37.82
C GLY A 425 -6.48 -4.12 37.17
N GLY A 426 -7.52 -3.82 36.37
CA GLY A 426 -8.50 -4.77 35.92
C GLY A 426 -8.95 -4.60 34.46
N GLU A 427 -9.78 -5.51 34.00
CA GLU A 427 -10.39 -5.48 32.68
C GLU A 427 -11.67 -4.64 32.68
N ILE A 428 -11.84 -3.80 31.65
CA ILE A 428 -13.11 -3.13 31.37
C ILE A 428 -13.88 -3.98 30.36
N LYS A 429 -15.06 -4.51 30.76
CA LYS A 429 -15.98 -5.17 29.85
C LYS A 429 -17.18 -4.29 29.55
N ALA A 430 -17.42 -4.04 28.26
CA ALA A 430 -18.65 -3.44 27.78
C ALA A 430 -19.58 -4.55 27.24
N GLU A 431 -20.71 -4.77 27.90
CA GLU A 431 -21.76 -5.67 27.45
C GLU A 431 -22.93 -4.83 26.94
N SER A 432 -23.30 -4.98 25.67
CA SER A 432 -24.46 -4.31 25.08
C SER A 432 -25.49 -5.37 24.68
N ARG A 433 -26.74 -5.23 25.19
CA ARG A 433 -27.86 -6.07 24.80
C ARG A 433 -28.92 -5.21 24.10
N PRO A 434 -29.43 -5.64 22.95
CA PRO A 434 -30.50 -4.93 22.27
C PRO A 434 -31.74 -4.81 23.18
N GLY A 435 -32.14 -3.58 23.48
CA GLY A 435 -33.30 -3.29 24.34
C GLY A 435 -33.00 -3.09 25.84
N GLU A 436 -31.82 -3.45 26.35
CA GLU A 436 -31.45 -3.34 27.77
C GLU A 436 -30.34 -2.30 28.04
N GLY A 437 -29.80 -1.66 26.98
CA GLY A 437 -28.73 -0.67 27.10
C GLY A 437 -27.33 -1.27 27.12
N THR A 438 -26.35 -0.41 27.36
CA THR A 438 -24.93 -0.78 27.44
C THR A 438 -24.46 -0.68 28.89
N THR A 439 -24.00 -1.79 29.45
CA THR A 439 -23.42 -1.84 30.79
C THR A 439 -21.90 -1.93 30.70
N ILE A 440 -21.18 -0.98 31.29
CA ILE A 440 -19.71 -1.01 31.39
C ILE A 440 -19.38 -1.49 32.82
N ARG A 441 -18.73 -2.65 32.89
CA ARG A 441 -18.27 -3.21 34.17
C ARG A 441 -16.75 -3.02 34.28
N PHE A 442 -16.32 -2.57 35.44
CA PHE A 442 -14.93 -2.44 35.85
C PHE A 442 -14.64 -3.53 36.89
N TRP A 443 -13.57 -4.28 36.74
CA TRP A 443 -13.09 -5.27 37.72
C TRP A 443 -11.71 -4.89 38.21
#